data_151e0ae790ffd1cfb5cde7a51f47c46a
#
_entry.id   151e0ae790ffd1cfb5cde7a51f47c46a
#
_cell.length_a   1.000
_cell.length_b   1.000
_cell.length_c   1.000
_cell.angle_alpha   90.00
_cell.angle_beta   90.00
_cell.angle_gamma   90.00
#
_symmetry.space_group_name_H-M   'P 1'
#
loop_
_entity.id
_entity.type
_entity.pdbx_description
1 polymer ?
#
loop_
_entity_poly.entity_id
_entity_poly.type
_entity_poly.pdbx_seq_one_letter_code
_entity_poly.pdbx_strand_id
1 'polypeptide(L)'
;MAVFRADHYLVAEFQEVTDVKAIGEKVLEALKEVPELQDLAIVSKRLEGKQWSEIVGRIDVPEGSKAFWAMVKKEVTDREPYNLFIRLDRNAEGENIEAARAAVKNWAETLIVPKIQSKTDVKSIKVLQPNELYMPQLE
;
A
#
# COMPACT_ATOMS: atom_id res chain seq x y z
N MET A 1 -24.84 -9.30 -7.05
CA MET A 1 -23.89 -9.49 -5.95
C MET A 1 -23.80 -8.24 -5.10
N ALA A 2 -23.63 -8.43 -3.81
CA ALA A 2 -23.46 -7.30 -2.90
C ALA A 2 -22.05 -6.69 -3.06
N VAL A 3 -21.95 -5.40 -2.78
CA VAL A 3 -20.68 -4.68 -2.78
C VAL A 3 -20.31 -4.38 -1.32
N PHE A 4 -19.09 -4.73 -0.96
CA PHE A 4 -18.58 -4.56 0.41
C PHE A 4 -17.33 -3.71 0.39
N ARG A 5 -17.14 -2.94 1.46
CA ARG A 5 -15.89 -2.22 1.68
C ARG A 5 -14.89 -3.17 2.33
N ALA A 6 -13.72 -3.28 1.72
CA ALA A 6 -12.67 -4.15 2.22
C ALA A 6 -11.37 -3.36 2.39
N ASP A 7 -10.88 -3.30 3.61
CA ASP A 7 -9.66 -2.58 3.95
C ASP A 7 -8.50 -3.56 4.08
N HIS A 8 -7.39 -3.19 3.44
CA HIS A 8 -6.14 -3.96 3.54
C HIS A 8 -4.96 -2.99 3.58
N TYR A 9 -3.83 -3.50 4.01
CA TYR A 9 -2.55 -2.80 3.90
C TYR A 9 -1.58 -3.66 3.12
N LEU A 10 -0.95 -3.07 2.13
CA LEU A 10 0.23 -3.66 1.53
C LEU A 10 1.44 -3.05 2.23
N VAL A 11 2.29 -3.90 2.77
CA VAL A 11 3.48 -3.46 3.52
C VAL A 11 4.72 -4.12 2.93
N ALA A 12 5.82 -3.40 2.95
CA ALA A 12 7.09 -3.91 2.43
C ALA A 12 8.27 -3.38 3.23
N GLU A 13 9.29 -4.22 3.30
CA GLU A 13 10.60 -3.83 3.79
C GLU A 13 11.56 -3.88 2.61
N PHE A 14 12.40 -2.85 2.44
CA PHE A 14 13.40 -2.80 1.39
C PHE A 14 14.76 -3.24 1.92
N GLN A 15 15.62 -3.70 1.02
CA GLN A 15 16.99 -4.11 1.39
C GLN A 15 17.75 -2.93 1.97
N GLU A 16 17.63 -1.76 1.35
CA GLU A 16 18.31 -0.56 1.82
C GLU A 16 17.51 0.67 1.40
N VAL A 17 17.35 1.61 2.32
CA VAL A 17 16.68 2.88 2.04
C VAL A 17 17.66 4.01 2.35
N THR A 18 18.33 4.49 1.32
CA THR A 18 19.26 5.62 1.44
C THR A 18 18.60 6.93 1.06
N ASP A 19 17.68 6.88 0.10
CA ASP A 19 16.98 8.06 -0.41
C ASP A 19 15.48 7.75 -0.53
N VAL A 20 14.73 8.22 0.45
CA VAL A 20 13.28 8.01 0.54
C VAL A 20 12.57 8.57 -0.70
N LYS A 21 13.03 9.71 -1.20
CA LYS A 21 12.40 10.34 -2.37
C LYS A 21 12.60 9.48 -3.62
N ALA A 22 13.80 8.96 -3.83
CA ALA A 22 14.08 8.14 -4.99
C ALA A 22 13.26 6.85 -4.97
N ILE A 23 13.15 6.22 -3.80
CA ILE A 23 12.33 5.02 -3.66
C ILE A 23 10.84 5.36 -3.84
N GLY A 24 10.40 6.48 -3.30
CA GLY A 24 9.03 6.94 -3.50
C GLY A 24 8.69 7.12 -4.96
N GLU A 25 9.61 7.65 -5.75
CA GLU A 25 9.40 7.81 -7.19
C GLU A 25 9.28 6.46 -7.91
N LYS A 26 10.07 5.47 -7.51
CA LYS A 26 9.98 4.12 -8.08
C LYS A 26 8.66 3.45 -7.72
N VAL A 27 8.21 3.61 -6.48
CA VAL A 27 6.91 3.11 -6.04
C VAL A 27 5.79 3.79 -6.85
N LEU A 28 5.90 5.10 -7.03
CA LEU A 28 4.93 5.85 -7.84
C LEU A 28 4.87 5.32 -9.28
N GLU A 29 6.00 5.07 -9.91
CA GLU A 29 6.04 4.48 -11.25
C GLU A 29 5.33 3.14 -11.30
N ALA A 30 5.56 2.29 -10.30
CA ALA A 30 4.90 0.99 -10.21
C ALA A 30 3.38 1.15 -10.09
N LEU A 31 2.95 2.05 -9.22
CA LEU A 31 1.52 2.27 -8.97
C LEU A 31 0.80 2.87 -10.18
N LYS A 32 1.49 3.69 -10.97
CA LYS A 32 0.91 4.26 -12.19
C LYS A 32 0.56 3.21 -13.24
N GLU A 33 1.15 2.03 -13.15
CA GLU A 33 0.83 0.93 -14.05
C GLU A 33 -0.43 0.17 -13.65
N VAL A 34 -1.03 0.51 -12.52
CA VAL A 34 -2.26 -0.13 -12.02
C VAL A 34 -3.44 0.69 -12.51
N PRO A 35 -4.30 0.16 -13.41
CA PRO A 35 -5.37 0.96 -14.03
C PRO A 35 -6.36 1.56 -13.05
N GLU A 36 -6.63 0.89 -11.94
CA GLU A 36 -7.60 1.35 -10.95
C GLU A 36 -7.10 2.50 -10.09
N LEU A 37 -5.79 2.77 -10.11
CA LEU A 37 -5.20 3.87 -9.35
C LEU A 37 -5.07 5.10 -10.25
N GLN A 38 -5.69 6.21 -9.82
CA GLN A 38 -5.79 7.42 -10.61
C GLN A 38 -5.27 8.64 -9.85
N ASP A 39 -4.85 9.65 -10.60
CA ASP A 39 -4.44 10.94 -10.05
C ASP A 39 -3.33 10.85 -9.01
N LEU A 40 -2.41 9.92 -9.22
CA LEU A 40 -1.31 9.67 -8.28
C LEU A 40 -0.30 10.81 -8.33
N ALA A 41 0.06 11.31 -7.16
CA ALA A 41 1.07 12.35 -7.01
C ALA A 41 1.87 12.10 -5.75
N ILE A 42 3.14 12.44 -5.80
CA ILE A 42 4.03 12.31 -4.65
C ILE A 42 4.11 13.63 -3.89
N VAL A 43 4.03 13.55 -2.57
CA VAL A 43 4.20 14.68 -1.67
C VAL A 43 5.25 14.29 -0.65
N SER A 44 6.38 15.00 -0.64
CA SER A 44 7.46 14.72 0.30
C SER A 44 7.36 15.65 1.49
N LYS A 45 7.54 15.10 2.69
CA LYS A 45 7.48 15.85 3.94
C LYS A 45 8.72 15.58 4.79
N ARG A 46 9.00 16.52 5.66
CA ARG A 46 10.04 16.38 6.69
C ARG A 46 9.46 16.81 8.03
N LEU A 47 9.60 15.95 9.04
CA LEU A 47 9.13 16.24 10.37
C LEU A 47 10.18 15.75 11.37
N GLU A 48 10.61 16.65 12.27
CA GLU A 48 11.59 16.31 13.33
C GLU A 48 12.87 15.66 12.81
N GLY A 49 13.37 16.11 11.67
CA GLY A 49 14.57 15.55 11.06
C GLY A 49 14.35 14.25 10.30
N LYS A 50 13.17 13.68 10.40
CA LYS A 50 12.80 12.48 9.66
C LYS A 50 12.27 12.85 8.29
N GLN A 51 12.52 11.99 7.31
CA GLN A 51 12.04 12.20 5.96
C GLN A 51 11.18 11.01 5.54
N TRP A 52 10.11 11.34 4.84
CA TRP A 52 9.29 10.33 4.18
C TRP A 52 8.68 10.90 2.92
N SER A 53 8.29 10.00 2.03
CA SER A 53 7.54 10.35 0.82
C SER A 53 6.13 9.83 0.97
N GLU A 54 5.15 10.67 0.65
CA GLU A 54 3.76 10.25 0.60
C GLU A 54 3.28 10.26 -0.84
N ILE A 55 2.48 9.28 -1.19
CA ILE A 55 1.82 9.21 -2.49
C ILE A 55 0.33 9.29 -2.21
N VAL A 56 -0.35 10.19 -2.89
CA VAL A 56 -1.79 10.37 -2.76
C VAL A 56 -2.44 10.20 -4.12
N GLY A 57 -3.71 9.85 -4.11
CA GLY A 57 -4.47 9.66 -5.33
C GLY A 57 -5.84 9.12 -4.99
N ARG A 58 -6.40 8.33 -5.89
CA ARG A 58 -7.69 7.69 -5.66
C ARG A 58 -7.72 6.30 -6.29
N ILE A 59 -8.55 5.45 -5.73
CA ILE A 59 -8.83 4.12 -6.27
C ILE A 59 -10.20 4.18 -6.93
N ASP A 60 -10.27 3.83 -8.20
CA ASP A 60 -11.55 3.69 -8.89
C ASP A 60 -12.17 2.34 -8.50
N VAL A 61 -13.40 2.40 -8.03
CA VAL A 61 -14.16 1.24 -7.55
C VAL A 61 -15.55 1.25 -8.17
N PRO A 62 -16.30 0.12 -8.15
CA PRO A 62 -17.60 0.04 -8.83
C PRO A 62 -18.60 1.09 -8.43
N GLU A 63 -18.58 1.58 -7.19
CA GLU A 63 -19.55 2.55 -6.69
C GLU A 63 -18.96 3.91 -6.38
N GLY A 64 -17.86 4.28 -7.02
CA GLY A 64 -17.22 5.57 -6.82
C GLY A 64 -15.75 5.43 -6.49
N SER A 65 -15.12 6.56 -6.18
CA SER A 65 -13.70 6.60 -5.88
C SER A 65 -13.45 6.63 -4.38
N LYS A 66 -12.34 6.02 -3.97
CA LYS A 66 -11.84 6.07 -2.60
C LYS A 66 -10.49 6.78 -2.59
N ALA A 67 -10.18 7.46 -1.51
CA ALA A 67 -8.87 8.07 -1.35
C ALA A 67 -7.80 6.97 -1.29
N PHE A 68 -6.71 7.21 -2.02
CA PHE A 68 -5.55 6.34 -2.00
C PHE A 68 -4.41 7.04 -1.27
N TRP A 69 -3.69 6.26 -0.47
CA TRP A 69 -2.56 6.78 0.29
C TRP A 69 -1.50 5.71 0.43
N ALA A 70 -0.24 6.12 0.24
CA ALA A 70 0.92 5.29 0.47
C ALA A 70 2.03 6.15 1.07
N MET A 71 2.89 5.52 1.86
CA MET A 71 4.02 6.21 2.48
C MET A 71 5.25 5.33 2.41
N VAL A 72 6.38 5.95 2.03
CA VAL A 72 7.70 5.34 2.13
C VAL A 72 8.46 6.08 3.21
N LYS A 73 9.01 5.36 4.17
CA LYS A 73 9.83 5.94 5.22
C LYS A 73 11.17 5.24 5.32
N LYS A 74 12.18 5.97 5.77
CA LYS A 74 13.54 5.46 5.84
C LYS A 74 13.74 4.52 7.03
N GLU A 75 13.24 4.91 8.20
CA GLU A 75 13.48 4.17 9.42
C GLU A 75 12.34 3.21 9.74
N VAL A 76 12.71 2.04 10.22
CA VAL A 76 11.76 1.06 10.73
C VAL A 76 12.02 0.84 12.22
N THR A 77 10.99 0.38 12.93
CA THR A 77 11.07 0.06 14.35
C THR A 77 10.54 -1.36 14.55
N ASP A 78 10.72 -1.89 15.76
CA ASP A 78 10.18 -3.21 16.08
C ASP A 78 8.65 -3.24 15.94
N ARG A 79 7.99 -2.11 16.19
CA ARG A 79 6.54 -2.01 16.07
C ARG A 79 6.07 -1.76 14.63
N GLU A 80 6.91 -1.12 13.83
CA GLU A 80 6.61 -0.79 12.45
C GLU A 80 7.78 -1.22 11.58
N PRO A 81 7.94 -2.52 11.32
CA PRO A 81 9.10 -3.06 10.61
C PRO A 81 9.00 -2.90 9.10
N TYR A 82 8.26 -1.91 8.63
CA TYR A 82 8.02 -1.70 7.21
C TYR A 82 8.46 -0.33 6.75
N ASN A 83 9.10 -0.29 5.58
CA ASN A 83 9.46 0.96 4.92
C ASN A 83 8.33 1.50 4.06
N LEU A 84 7.49 0.61 3.55
CA LEU A 84 6.38 0.98 2.67
C LEU A 84 5.06 0.56 3.30
N PHE A 85 4.11 1.49 3.30
CA PHE A 85 2.72 1.25 3.65
C PHE A 85 1.84 1.72 2.50
N ILE A 86 0.97 0.87 2.02
CA ILE A 86 -0.06 1.25 1.06
C ILE A 86 -1.41 0.88 1.67
N ARG A 87 -2.26 1.87 1.86
CA ARG A 87 -3.61 1.64 2.36
C ARG A 87 -4.54 1.33 1.20
N LEU A 88 -5.13 0.16 1.23
CA LEU A 88 -6.04 -0.32 0.20
C LEU A 88 -7.47 -0.30 0.75
N ASP A 89 -8.14 0.83 0.59
CA ASP A 89 -9.53 1.01 1.00
C ASP A 89 -10.37 0.97 -0.28
N ARG A 90 -10.93 -0.19 -0.56
CA ARG A 90 -11.60 -0.45 -1.83
C ARG A 90 -12.88 -1.25 -1.63
N ASN A 91 -13.89 -0.91 -2.40
CA ASN A 91 -15.10 -1.72 -2.48
C ASN A 91 -14.86 -2.89 -3.44
N ALA A 92 -15.42 -4.03 -3.12
CA ALA A 92 -15.35 -5.20 -3.98
C ALA A 92 -16.66 -5.99 -3.90
N GLU A 93 -17.00 -6.63 -5.00
CA GLU A 93 -18.18 -7.49 -5.06
C GLU A 93 -17.88 -8.85 -4.43
N GLY A 94 -18.89 -9.42 -3.78
CA GLY A 94 -18.78 -10.75 -3.19
C GLY A 94 -20.09 -11.17 -2.56
N GLU A 95 -20.15 -12.43 -2.16
CA GLU A 95 -21.30 -12.97 -1.46
C GLU A 95 -21.36 -12.53 -0.01
N ASN A 96 -20.19 -12.21 0.54
CA ASN A 96 -20.07 -11.74 1.92
C ASN A 96 -18.78 -10.91 2.04
N ILE A 97 -18.54 -10.36 3.23
CA ILE A 97 -17.37 -9.51 3.45
C ILE A 97 -16.04 -10.28 3.26
N GLU A 98 -16.00 -11.55 3.60
CA GLU A 98 -14.80 -12.35 3.44
C GLU A 98 -14.47 -12.59 1.96
N ALA A 99 -15.48 -12.80 1.13
CA ALA A 99 -15.31 -12.92 -0.31
C ALA A 99 -14.78 -11.59 -0.90
N ALA A 100 -15.33 -10.45 -0.45
CA ALA A 100 -14.86 -9.14 -0.88
C ALA A 100 -13.41 -8.88 -0.44
N ARG A 101 -13.06 -9.25 0.79
CA ARG A 101 -11.67 -9.13 1.29
C ARG A 101 -10.71 -9.99 0.48
N ALA A 102 -11.12 -11.21 0.18
CA ALA A 102 -10.29 -12.10 -0.64
C ALA A 102 -10.08 -11.53 -2.05
N ALA A 103 -11.10 -10.91 -2.62
CA ALA A 103 -10.99 -10.28 -3.93
C ALA A 103 -10.00 -9.11 -3.92
N VAL A 104 -10.06 -8.26 -2.90
CA VAL A 104 -9.13 -7.12 -2.78
C VAL A 104 -7.70 -7.62 -2.55
N LYS A 105 -7.52 -8.61 -1.69
CA LYS A 105 -6.20 -9.18 -1.44
C LYS A 105 -5.61 -9.78 -2.71
N ASN A 106 -6.39 -10.55 -3.45
CA ASN A 106 -5.96 -11.14 -4.71
C ASN A 106 -5.61 -10.07 -5.75
N TRP A 107 -6.40 -9.03 -5.84
CA TRP A 107 -6.14 -7.90 -6.74
C TRP A 107 -4.79 -7.25 -6.40
N ALA A 108 -4.54 -6.97 -5.12
CA ALA A 108 -3.29 -6.37 -4.69
C ALA A 108 -2.10 -7.30 -4.96
N GLU A 109 -2.23 -8.59 -4.65
CA GLU A 109 -1.16 -9.56 -4.84
C GLU A 109 -0.84 -9.83 -6.30
N THR A 110 -1.83 -9.73 -7.19
CA THR A 110 -1.62 -9.97 -8.62
C THR A 110 -1.20 -8.74 -9.39
N LEU A 111 -1.72 -7.56 -9.03
CA LEU A 111 -1.51 -6.35 -9.82
C LEU A 111 -0.55 -5.35 -9.21
N ILE A 112 -0.44 -5.28 -7.88
CA ILE A 112 0.42 -4.28 -7.24
C ILE A 112 1.76 -4.89 -6.82
N VAL A 113 1.73 -6.01 -6.11
CA VAL A 113 2.94 -6.63 -5.56
C VAL A 113 4.00 -6.89 -6.63
N PRO A 114 3.68 -7.52 -7.78
CA PRO A 114 4.72 -7.77 -8.80
C PRO A 114 5.34 -6.49 -9.35
N LYS A 115 4.56 -5.43 -9.45
CA LYS A 115 5.06 -4.15 -9.97
C LYS A 115 6.02 -3.48 -8.99
N ILE A 116 5.70 -3.52 -7.69
CA ILE A 116 6.59 -3.02 -6.66
C ILE A 116 7.88 -3.84 -6.64
N GLN A 117 7.77 -5.16 -6.72
CA GLN A 117 8.93 -6.05 -6.73
C GLN A 117 9.84 -5.80 -7.94
N SER A 118 9.27 -5.49 -9.10
CA SER A 118 10.05 -5.27 -10.32
C SER A 118 10.76 -3.92 -10.34
N LYS A 119 10.25 -2.93 -9.60
CA LYS A 119 10.75 -1.56 -9.62
C LYS A 119 11.62 -1.20 -8.41
N THR A 120 11.56 -1.98 -7.35
CA THR A 120 12.25 -1.69 -6.10
C THR A 120 12.99 -2.93 -5.61
N ASP A 121 13.89 -2.72 -4.64
CA ASP A 121 14.69 -3.79 -4.05
C ASP A 121 14.04 -4.25 -2.74
N VAL A 122 12.91 -4.93 -2.85
CA VAL A 122 12.18 -5.40 -1.68
C VAL A 122 12.87 -6.60 -1.04
N LYS A 123 12.89 -6.59 0.28
CA LYS A 123 13.31 -7.70 1.10
C LYS A 123 12.11 -8.58 1.45
N SER A 124 10.98 -7.96 1.76
CA SER A 124 9.72 -8.65 2.01
C SER A 124 8.57 -7.76 1.61
N ILE A 125 7.47 -8.36 1.17
CA ILE A 125 6.26 -7.65 0.80
C ILE A 125 5.06 -8.56 1.03
N LYS A 126 4.00 -8.01 1.62
CA LYS A 126 2.78 -8.79 1.90
C LYS A 126 1.57 -7.89 2.02
N VAL A 127 0.40 -8.50 1.86
CA VAL A 127 -0.88 -7.81 2.01
C VAL A 127 -1.53 -8.33 3.28
N LEU A 128 -1.87 -7.42 4.17
CA LEU A 128 -2.41 -7.72 5.50
C LEU A 128 -3.75 -7.06 5.72
N GLN A 129 -4.59 -7.68 6.55
CA GLN A 129 -5.76 -7.01 7.09
C GLN A 129 -5.33 -6.07 8.22
N PRO A 130 -6.12 -5.05 8.56
CA PRO A 130 -5.72 -4.09 9.61
C PRO A 130 -5.38 -4.74 10.96
N ASN A 131 -6.12 -5.78 11.35
CA ASN A 131 -5.85 -6.47 12.61
C ASN A 131 -4.55 -7.27 12.59
N GLU A 132 -4.10 -7.72 11.42
CA GLU A 132 -2.83 -8.45 11.28
C GLU A 132 -1.62 -7.53 11.35
N LEU A 133 -1.79 -6.26 10.96
CA LEU A 133 -0.70 -5.29 10.92
C LEU A 133 -0.06 -5.06 12.28
N TYR A 134 -0.86 -5.05 13.35
CA TYR A 134 -0.38 -4.77 14.69
C TYR A 134 -0.34 -5.98 15.61
N MET A 135 -0.60 -7.14 15.07
CA MET A 135 -0.74 -8.35 15.87
C MET A 135 0.48 -8.71 16.72
N PRO A 136 1.70 -8.65 16.20
CA PRO A 136 2.89 -8.98 17.00
C PRO A 136 3.17 -8.01 18.13
N GLN A 137 2.49 -6.89 18.18
CA GLN A 137 2.76 -5.81 19.11
C GLN A 137 1.84 -5.83 20.34
N LEU A 138 0.92 -6.77 20.35
CA LEU A 138 -0.09 -6.86 21.40
C LEU A 138 0.36 -7.68 22.61
N GLU A 139 1.54 -8.22 22.55
CA GLU A 139 2.12 -8.99 23.65
C GLU A 139 2.81 -8.10 24.69
#